data_3dec35bc88e996a38ee449de79070454
#
_entry.id   3dec35bc88e996a38ee449de79070454
#
_cell.length_a   1.000
_cell.length_b   1.000
_cell.length_c   1.000
_cell.angle_alpha   90.00
_cell.angle_beta   90.00
_cell.angle_gamma   90.00
#
_symmetry.space_group_name_H-M   'P 1'
#
loop_
_entity.id
_entity.type
_entity.pdbx_description
1 polymer ?
#
loop_
_entity_poly.entity_id
_entity_poly.type
_entity_poly.pdbx_seq_one_letter_code
_entity_poly.pdbx_strand_id
1 'polypeptide(L)'
;MTIFNKKQFIKNPNDNNYHLKINDDDIGDIVFLVGDPNRVKEVSDKFESIYSKTSNREFKTHCGFIKNKKVSVISTGIGIDNIEIVMTELNSVIKKNRTIKFIRIGTCGSINKNLKVGELVVSKYCLGIDSLIYYYHDYKKIINLKESLK
;
A
#
# COMPACT_ATOMS: atom_id res chain seq x y z
N MET A 1 -3.88 -14.97 -18.06
CA MET A 1 -3.64 -13.90 -19.06
C MET A 1 -3.23 -12.68 -18.29
N THR A 2 -1.95 -12.34 -18.32
CA THR A 2 -1.41 -11.18 -17.58
C THR A 2 -1.73 -9.94 -18.42
N ILE A 3 -2.73 -9.17 -18.04
CA ILE A 3 -3.23 -8.02 -18.80
C ILE A 3 -2.22 -6.86 -18.81
N PHE A 4 -1.26 -6.84 -17.90
CA PHE A 4 -0.24 -5.80 -17.86
C PHE A 4 1.15 -6.36 -18.18
N ASN A 5 1.62 -5.99 -19.36
CA ASN A 5 3.00 -6.22 -19.75
C ASN A 5 3.89 -5.24 -18.95
N LYS A 6 4.95 -5.73 -18.27
CA LYS A 6 5.91 -4.91 -17.48
C LYS A 6 6.48 -3.69 -18.21
N LYS A 7 6.28 -3.58 -19.51
CA LYS A 7 6.75 -2.47 -20.37
C LYS A 7 5.87 -1.20 -20.31
N GLN A 8 4.72 -1.22 -19.60
CA GLN A 8 3.77 -0.10 -19.61
C GLN A 8 3.91 0.86 -18.42
N PHE A 9 4.82 0.60 -17.50
CA PHE A 9 5.04 1.53 -16.39
C PHE A 9 5.85 2.74 -16.86
N ILE A 10 5.33 3.94 -16.57
CA ILE A 10 6.07 5.17 -16.78
C ILE A 10 7.25 5.18 -15.80
N LYS A 11 8.45 5.01 -16.32
CA LYS A 11 9.68 5.11 -15.54
C LYS A 11 10.28 6.50 -15.73
N ASN A 12 10.79 7.08 -14.66
CA ASN A 12 11.64 8.26 -14.74
C ASN A 12 13.02 7.89 -15.32
N PRO A 13 13.73 8.87 -15.94
CA PRO A 13 15.08 8.65 -16.46
C PRO A 13 16.07 8.08 -15.42
N ASN A 14 15.80 8.27 -14.13
CA ASN A 14 16.63 7.80 -13.01
C ASN A 14 16.22 6.43 -12.46
N ASP A 15 15.49 5.62 -13.24
CA ASP A 15 14.99 4.28 -12.87
C ASP A 15 14.03 4.22 -11.65
N ASN A 16 13.62 5.38 -11.13
CA ASN A 16 12.61 5.49 -10.08
C ASN A 16 11.21 5.42 -10.69
N ASN A 17 10.26 4.92 -9.92
CA ASN A 17 8.85 4.96 -10.32
C ASN A 17 8.33 6.43 -10.37
N TYR A 18 7.21 6.62 -11.07
CA TYR A 18 6.72 7.96 -11.42
C TYR A 18 6.08 8.68 -10.23
N HIS A 19 5.23 8.00 -9.46
CA HIS A 19 4.49 8.61 -8.37
C HIS A 19 5.24 8.58 -7.04
N LEU A 20 5.76 7.41 -6.63
CA LEU A 20 6.43 7.26 -5.34
C LEU A 20 7.86 7.81 -5.35
N LYS A 21 8.54 7.83 -6.51
CA LYS A 21 9.92 8.28 -6.67
C LYS A 21 10.92 7.57 -5.76
N ILE A 22 10.75 6.27 -5.59
CA ILE A 22 11.57 5.40 -4.76
C ILE A 22 12.10 4.23 -5.58
N ASN A 23 13.15 3.60 -5.08
CA ASN A 23 13.73 2.38 -5.62
C ASN A 23 13.73 1.27 -4.57
N ASP A 24 14.23 0.05 -4.92
CA ASP A 24 14.24 -1.08 -4.01
C ASP A 24 15.06 -0.85 -2.73
N ASP A 25 16.15 -0.09 -2.82
CA ASP A 25 17.03 0.18 -1.68
C ASP A 25 16.41 1.16 -0.67
N ASP A 26 15.45 1.98 -1.13
CA ASP A 26 14.67 2.89 -0.29
C ASP A 26 13.58 2.16 0.53
N ILE A 27 13.23 0.91 0.19
CA ILE A 27 12.09 0.21 0.80
C ILE A 27 12.57 -0.75 1.89
N GLY A 28 11.95 -0.67 3.06
CA GLY A 28 12.14 -1.64 4.15
C GLY A 28 11.42 -2.97 3.92
N ASP A 29 11.75 -3.98 4.72
CA ASP A 29 11.10 -5.30 4.67
C ASP A 29 9.72 -5.29 5.33
N ILE A 30 9.42 -4.24 6.09
CA ILE A 30 8.09 -3.94 6.64
C ILE A 30 7.69 -2.56 6.13
N VAL A 31 6.54 -2.50 5.45
CA VAL A 31 5.97 -1.27 4.91
C VAL A 31 4.66 -0.97 5.60
N PHE A 32 4.63 0.14 6.32
CA PHE A 32 3.41 0.70 6.87
C PHE A 32 2.72 1.56 5.81
N LEU A 33 1.43 1.35 5.60
CA LEU A 33 0.60 2.14 4.71
C LEU A 33 -0.36 3.00 5.54
N VAL A 34 -0.40 4.29 5.28
CA VAL A 34 -1.32 5.25 5.89
C VAL A 34 -2.08 6.01 4.81
N GLY A 35 -3.31 6.45 5.08
CA GLY A 35 -4.07 7.23 4.09
C GLY A 35 -3.56 8.66 3.99
N ASP A 36 -3.47 9.35 5.12
CA ASP A 36 -3.10 10.75 5.22
C ASP A 36 -1.57 10.95 5.17
N PRO A 37 -1.04 11.80 4.28
CA PRO A 37 0.39 12.13 4.22
C PRO A 37 0.97 12.70 5.54
N ASN A 38 0.15 13.32 6.37
CA ASN A 38 0.61 13.85 7.66
C ASN A 38 0.93 12.74 8.66
N ARG A 39 0.24 11.61 8.58
CA ARG A 39 0.51 10.44 9.44
C ARG A 39 1.84 9.76 9.15
N VAL A 40 2.45 10.02 7.99
CA VAL A 40 3.78 9.48 7.67
C VAL A 40 4.79 9.96 8.71
N LYS A 41 4.72 11.23 9.10
CA LYS A 41 5.59 11.77 10.15
C LYS A 41 5.30 11.14 11.52
N GLU A 42 4.03 11.01 11.90
CA GLU A 42 3.64 10.42 13.19
C GLU A 42 4.19 9.00 13.37
N VAL A 43 4.15 8.19 12.30
CA VAL A 43 4.70 6.83 12.31
C VAL A 43 6.23 6.87 12.30
N SER A 44 6.85 7.69 11.45
CA SER A 44 8.30 7.75 11.32
C SER A 44 9.00 8.40 12.51
N ASP A 45 8.31 9.18 13.34
CA ASP A 45 8.84 9.69 14.62
C ASP A 45 9.12 8.56 15.64
N LYS A 46 8.62 7.34 15.37
CA LYS A 46 8.93 6.12 16.14
C LYS A 46 10.12 5.34 15.60
N PHE A 47 10.70 5.76 14.49
CA PHE A 47 11.90 5.15 13.93
C PHE A 47 13.14 5.63 14.71
N GLU A 48 14.09 4.72 14.91
CA GLU A 48 15.37 5.05 15.57
C GLU A 48 16.23 5.98 14.69
N SER A 49 16.14 5.78 13.38
CA SER A 49 16.79 6.65 12.40
C SER A 49 16.02 6.62 11.07
N ILE A 50 16.14 7.69 10.30
CA ILE A 50 15.55 7.82 8.96
C ILE A 50 16.71 8.06 7.98
N TYR A 51 16.79 7.23 6.92
CA TYR A 51 17.82 7.34 5.90
C TYR A 51 17.31 7.89 4.57
N SER A 52 16.00 7.82 4.31
CA SER A 52 15.40 8.34 3.07
C SER A 52 14.04 8.97 3.33
N LYS A 53 13.76 10.07 2.63
CA LYS A 53 12.47 10.75 2.61
C LYS A 53 12.17 11.20 1.21
N THR A 54 10.98 10.87 0.71
CA THR A 54 10.45 11.37 -0.56
C THR A 54 9.05 11.95 -0.37
N SER A 55 8.68 12.88 -1.21
CA SER A 55 7.32 13.43 -1.24
C SER A 55 7.00 13.87 -2.66
N ASN A 56 5.93 13.35 -3.19
CA ASN A 56 5.41 13.70 -4.50
C ASN A 56 3.89 13.57 -4.50
N ARG A 57 3.16 14.64 -4.75
CA ARG A 57 1.71 14.72 -4.60
C ARG A 57 1.28 14.28 -3.19
N GLU A 58 0.28 13.40 -3.08
CA GLU A 58 -0.20 12.77 -1.84
C GLU A 58 0.68 11.61 -1.36
N PHE A 59 1.65 11.18 -2.15
CA PHE A 59 2.55 10.07 -1.83
C PHE A 59 3.78 10.60 -1.09
N LYS A 60 3.85 10.37 0.20
CA LYS A 60 4.99 10.67 1.04
C LYS A 60 5.56 9.37 1.59
N THR A 61 6.87 9.21 1.53
CA THR A 61 7.56 8.01 2.01
C THR A 61 8.70 8.41 2.94
N HIS A 62 8.76 7.81 4.11
CA HIS A 62 9.91 7.84 5.00
C HIS A 62 10.41 6.42 5.22
N CYS A 63 11.73 6.23 5.13
CA CYS A 63 12.39 4.94 5.30
C CYS A 63 13.46 5.04 6.38
N GLY A 64 13.50 4.06 7.26
CA GLY A 64 14.36 4.10 8.44
C GLY A 64 14.52 2.74 9.09
N PHE A 65 14.86 2.75 10.37
CA PHE A 65 15.11 1.53 11.16
C PHE A 65 14.30 1.51 12.44
N ILE A 66 13.83 0.32 12.81
CA ILE A 66 13.30 -0.05 14.12
C ILE A 66 13.97 -1.36 14.54
N LYS A 67 14.70 -1.37 15.66
CA LYS A 67 15.42 -2.57 16.18
C LYS A 67 16.22 -3.26 15.07
N ASN A 68 17.03 -2.50 14.36
CA ASN A 68 17.88 -2.95 13.25
C ASN A 68 17.13 -3.54 12.03
N LYS A 69 15.79 -3.42 11.97
CA LYS A 69 15.00 -3.81 10.81
C LYS A 69 14.71 -2.60 9.94
N LYS A 70 14.93 -2.73 8.64
CA LYS A 70 14.53 -1.73 7.66
C LYS A 70 13.00 -1.65 7.62
N VAL A 71 12.47 -0.46 7.82
CA VAL A 71 11.03 -0.17 7.78
C VAL A 71 10.75 1.03 6.90
N SER A 72 9.58 1.06 6.30
CA SER A 72 9.11 2.21 5.55
C SER A 72 7.69 2.55 5.97
N VAL A 73 7.33 3.82 5.86
CA VAL A 73 5.95 4.28 5.94
C VAL A 73 5.63 5.09 4.70
N ILE A 74 4.50 4.78 4.07
CA ILE A 74 4.07 5.37 2.79
C ILE A 74 2.63 5.84 2.93
N SER A 75 2.35 7.09 2.54
CA SER A 75 0.97 7.56 2.39
C SER A 75 0.41 7.12 1.05
N THR A 76 -0.83 6.69 1.07
CA THR A 76 -1.54 6.24 -0.13
C THR A 76 -2.52 7.29 -0.66
N GLY A 77 -2.82 8.33 0.12
CA GLY A 77 -3.95 9.19 -0.18
C GLY A 77 -5.30 8.45 0.02
N ILE A 78 -6.33 8.92 -0.64
CA ILE A 78 -7.71 8.40 -0.54
C ILE A 78 -8.08 7.71 -1.85
N GLY A 79 -8.84 6.64 -1.74
CA GLY A 79 -9.43 5.92 -2.87
C GLY A 79 -8.65 4.68 -3.28
N ILE A 80 -9.34 3.80 -3.98
CA ILE A 80 -8.80 2.52 -4.45
C ILE A 80 -7.76 2.71 -5.55
N ASP A 81 -7.94 3.72 -6.40
CA ASP A 81 -7.02 4.02 -7.50
C ASP A 81 -5.64 4.39 -6.98
N ASN A 82 -5.57 5.16 -5.88
CA ASN A 82 -4.31 5.51 -5.24
C ASN A 82 -3.63 4.28 -4.58
N ILE A 83 -4.40 3.39 -3.97
CA ILE A 83 -3.87 2.12 -3.45
C ILE A 83 -3.31 1.27 -4.60
N GLU A 84 -4.01 1.22 -5.72
CA GLU A 84 -3.57 0.49 -6.92
C GLU A 84 -2.24 1.05 -7.44
N ILE A 85 -2.12 2.37 -7.58
CA ILE A 85 -0.88 3.05 -7.98
C ILE A 85 0.28 2.66 -7.05
N VAL A 86 0.08 2.81 -5.73
CA VAL A 86 1.11 2.51 -4.72
C VAL A 86 1.55 1.05 -4.81
N MET A 87 0.62 0.10 -4.81
CA MET A 87 0.95 -1.34 -4.83
C MET A 87 1.60 -1.75 -6.14
N THR A 88 1.17 -1.19 -7.25
CA THR A 88 1.72 -1.48 -8.58
C THR A 88 3.13 -0.94 -8.72
N GLU A 89 3.38 0.30 -8.29
CA GLU A 89 4.72 0.90 -8.34
C GLU A 89 5.69 0.21 -7.37
N LEU A 90 5.26 -0.14 -6.15
CA LEU A 90 6.06 -0.94 -5.21
C LEU A 90 6.44 -2.29 -5.83
N ASN A 91 5.48 -3.01 -6.39
CA ASN A 91 5.74 -4.29 -7.05
C ASN A 91 6.69 -4.16 -8.24
N SER A 92 6.73 -3.01 -8.90
CA SER A 92 7.61 -2.77 -10.06
C SER A 92 9.08 -2.58 -9.67
N VAL A 93 9.36 -2.02 -8.48
CA VAL A 93 10.71 -1.72 -8.01
C VAL A 93 11.27 -2.76 -7.06
N ILE A 94 10.43 -3.47 -6.31
CA ILE A 94 10.86 -4.54 -5.40
C ILE A 94 11.49 -5.69 -6.18
N LYS A 95 12.69 -6.10 -5.77
CA LYS A 95 13.37 -7.25 -6.36
C LYS A 95 12.59 -8.54 -6.09
N LYS A 96 12.55 -9.45 -7.06
CA LYS A 96 11.74 -10.68 -7.02
C LYS A 96 12.07 -11.63 -5.86
N ASN A 97 13.27 -11.55 -5.30
CA ASN A 97 13.75 -12.41 -4.21
C ASN A 97 13.49 -11.80 -2.81
N ARG A 98 12.84 -10.64 -2.73
CA ARG A 98 12.51 -10.00 -1.45
C ARG A 98 11.06 -10.31 -1.06
N THR A 99 10.87 -10.61 0.23
CA THR A 99 9.55 -10.72 0.87
C THR A 99 9.30 -9.48 1.69
N ILE A 100 8.25 -8.74 1.37
CA ILE A 100 7.86 -7.53 2.09
C ILE A 100 6.53 -7.77 2.81
N LYS A 101 6.46 -7.32 4.05
CA LYS A 101 5.22 -7.33 4.84
C LYS A 101 4.57 -5.96 4.78
N PHE A 102 3.31 -5.91 4.35
CA PHE A 102 2.51 -4.69 4.34
C PHE A 102 1.58 -4.65 5.54
N ILE A 103 1.55 -3.52 6.24
CA ILE A 103 0.67 -3.28 7.39
C ILE A 103 -0.03 -1.94 7.14
N ARG A 104 -1.34 -1.97 6.88
CA ARG A 104 -2.11 -0.73 6.75
C ARG A 104 -2.63 -0.28 8.11
N ILE A 105 -2.29 0.95 8.47
CA ILE A 105 -2.76 1.63 9.68
C ILE A 105 -3.79 2.67 9.25
N GLY A 106 -5.01 2.51 9.71
CA GLY A 106 -6.11 3.39 9.34
C GLY A 106 -7.12 3.57 10.47
N THR A 107 -8.12 4.37 10.21
CA THR A 107 -9.31 4.51 11.03
C THR A 107 -10.52 3.95 10.28
N CYS A 108 -11.49 3.42 10.99
CA CYS A 108 -12.73 2.93 10.40
C CYS A 108 -13.92 3.26 11.32
N GLY A 109 -15.11 3.28 10.74
CA GLY A 109 -16.35 3.21 11.51
C GLY A 109 -16.70 1.75 11.80
N SER A 110 -17.45 1.50 12.85
CA SER A 110 -18.01 0.19 13.18
C SER A 110 -19.53 0.23 13.21
N ILE A 111 -20.15 -0.76 12.58
CA ILE A 111 -21.58 -1.04 12.73
C ILE A 111 -21.86 -2.05 13.86
N ASN A 112 -20.81 -2.63 14.44
CA ASN A 112 -20.91 -3.56 15.55
C ASN A 112 -21.03 -2.80 16.88
N LYS A 113 -22.18 -2.94 17.56
CA LYS A 113 -22.49 -2.25 18.83
C LYS A 113 -21.57 -2.65 19.99
N ASN A 114 -20.87 -3.77 19.89
CA ASN A 114 -19.96 -4.25 20.93
C ASN A 114 -18.56 -3.62 20.85
N LEU A 115 -18.23 -2.93 19.74
CA LEU A 115 -16.97 -2.23 19.58
C LEU A 115 -17.08 -0.79 20.09
N LYS A 116 -16.14 -0.40 20.93
CA LYS A 116 -16.05 0.95 21.48
C LYS A 116 -15.07 1.81 20.66
N VAL A 117 -15.28 3.12 20.70
CA VAL A 117 -14.35 4.08 20.10
C VAL A 117 -12.96 3.92 20.75
N GLY A 118 -11.93 3.86 19.91
CA GLY A 118 -10.54 3.67 20.35
C GLY A 118 -10.07 2.21 20.41
N GLU A 119 -10.95 1.24 20.20
CA GLU A 119 -10.54 -0.16 20.10
C GLU A 119 -9.83 -0.45 18.76
N LEU A 120 -8.84 -1.35 18.84
CA LEU A 120 -8.10 -1.82 17.66
C LEU A 120 -8.83 -3.01 17.03
N VAL A 121 -8.99 -2.92 15.71
CA VAL A 121 -9.64 -3.96 14.91
C VAL A 121 -8.69 -4.45 13.82
N VAL A 122 -8.57 -5.76 13.68
CA VAL A 122 -7.83 -6.40 12.59
C VAL A 122 -8.83 -7.11 11.68
N SER A 123 -8.82 -6.75 10.38
CA SER A 123 -9.70 -7.37 9.39
C SER A 123 -9.26 -8.82 9.12
N LYS A 124 -10.15 -9.77 9.32
CA LYS A 124 -9.94 -11.18 8.93
C LYS A 124 -10.30 -11.41 7.46
N TYR A 125 -11.36 -10.76 7.00
CA TYR A 125 -11.84 -10.83 5.62
C TYR A 125 -12.12 -9.42 5.13
N CYS A 126 -11.91 -9.18 3.84
CA CYS A 126 -12.22 -7.94 3.16
C CYS A 126 -13.04 -8.26 1.91
N LEU A 127 -14.08 -7.49 1.67
CA LEU A 127 -14.88 -7.54 0.45
C LEU A 127 -14.76 -6.20 -0.27
N GLY A 128 -14.19 -6.22 -1.46
CA GLY A 128 -14.20 -5.06 -2.37
C GLY A 128 -15.54 -4.98 -3.07
N ILE A 129 -16.24 -3.85 -2.90
CA ILE A 129 -17.49 -3.54 -3.62
C ILE A 129 -17.31 -2.44 -4.65
N ASP A 130 -16.06 -2.17 -4.97
CA ASP A 130 -15.63 -1.25 -6.03
C ASP A 130 -15.45 -1.97 -7.38
N SER A 131 -15.04 -1.22 -8.40
CA SER A 131 -14.85 -1.74 -9.76
C SER A 131 -13.43 -2.24 -10.05
N LEU A 132 -12.47 -2.10 -9.13
CA LEU A 132 -11.06 -2.41 -9.38
C LEU A 132 -10.84 -3.88 -9.74
N ILE A 133 -11.59 -4.79 -9.12
CA ILE A 133 -11.49 -6.23 -9.37
C ILE A 133 -11.75 -6.60 -10.84
N TYR A 134 -12.55 -5.81 -11.56
CA TYR A 134 -12.87 -6.07 -12.97
C TYR A 134 -11.70 -5.85 -13.92
N TYR A 135 -10.68 -5.10 -13.52
CA TYR A 135 -9.45 -4.91 -14.28
C TYR A 135 -8.47 -6.08 -14.13
N TYR A 136 -8.61 -6.88 -13.06
CA TYR A 136 -7.68 -7.95 -12.72
C TYR A 136 -8.26 -9.36 -12.96
N HIS A 137 -9.58 -9.49 -13.00
CA HIS A 137 -10.26 -10.77 -13.14
C HIS A 137 -11.27 -10.78 -14.28
N ASP A 138 -11.47 -11.98 -14.85
CA ASP A 138 -12.53 -12.22 -15.82
C ASP A 138 -13.90 -11.97 -15.16
N TYR A 139 -14.71 -11.16 -15.80
CA TYR A 139 -16.06 -10.79 -15.35
C TYR A 139 -16.94 -12.00 -15.00
N LYS A 140 -16.87 -13.06 -15.79
CA LYS A 140 -17.64 -14.32 -15.55
C LYS A 140 -17.27 -14.99 -14.22
N LYS A 141 -15.98 -14.98 -13.86
CA LYS A 141 -15.51 -15.54 -12.58
C LYS A 141 -15.98 -14.72 -11.38
N ILE A 142 -16.10 -13.40 -11.54
CA ILE A 142 -16.56 -12.50 -10.48
C ILE A 142 -18.05 -12.68 -10.21
N ILE A 143 -18.88 -12.86 -11.24
CA ILE A 143 -20.31 -13.12 -11.09
C ILE A 143 -20.53 -14.42 -10.30
N ASN A 144 -19.83 -15.50 -10.64
CA ASN A 144 -19.92 -16.77 -9.94
C ASN A 144 -19.51 -16.66 -8.46
N LEU A 145 -18.52 -15.84 -8.14
CA LEU A 145 -18.12 -15.54 -6.75
C LEU A 145 -19.24 -14.81 -5.98
N LYS A 146 -19.88 -13.83 -6.61
CA LYS A 146 -21.01 -13.10 -5.99
C LYS A 146 -22.24 -13.99 -5.77
N GLU A 147 -22.49 -14.93 -6.64
CA GLU A 147 -23.60 -15.90 -6.49
C GLU A 147 -23.31 -16.91 -5.37
N SER A 148 -22.06 -17.30 -5.16
CA SER A 148 -21.67 -18.20 -4.08
C SER A 148 -21.63 -17.57 -2.69
N LEU A 149 -21.75 -16.23 -2.61
CA LEU A 149 -21.78 -15.47 -1.35
C LEU A 149 -23.19 -15.07 -0.90
N LYS A 150 -24.24 -15.47 -1.66
CA LYS A 150 -25.65 -15.33 -1.29
C LYS A 150 -26.09 -16.53 -0.46
#